data_ba6a5b1d07a9b2fa89c4d1f002c0ac9e
#
_entry.id   ba6a5b1d07a9b2fa89c4d1f002c0ac9e
#
_cell.length_a   1.000
_cell.length_b   1.000
_cell.length_c   1.000
_cell.angle_alpha   90.00
_cell.angle_beta   90.00
_cell.angle_gamma   90.00
#
_symmetry.space_group_name_H-M   'P 1'
#
loop_
_entity.id
_entity.type
_entity.pdbx_description
1 polymer ?
#
loop_
_entity_poly.entity_id
_entity_poly.type
_entity_poly.pdbx_seq_one_letter_code
_entity_poly.pdbx_strand_id
1 'polypeptide(L)'
;MGIPLTLISGYLGTGKTTLINNLLRTTKKKIALLVNDFGDVNIDESLIEARTDSVLSIAGGCVCCSYGNELIETLESMNSNEILPDHIVLEASGIALPSKIIQTISLMDFLSFYGTVLLTDASRLRSQLNDLYISDTISLQIEQHDLLVLNKTDLLKEDELSKCIDTLSKRFKIRKFLKTVNAHIEEKDMLLDFAPSEKVKSDKIKSEKKQAHEFISSTIKPTGTINTDALSTLLRDPIYNIERAKGFFKDNKGEVFTIQYDGLTLEIKKTENEKDPVFVVIGKKNFYNEKEFVEKLNGIQTQ
;
A
#
# COMPACT_ATOMS: atom_id res chain seq x y z
N MET A 1 3.46 25.47 14.49
CA MET A 1 3.94 24.11 14.16
C MET A 1 3.12 23.61 13.00
N GLY A 2 3.73 22.96 12.01
CA GLY A 2 2.96 22.38 10.90
C GLY A 2 2.19 21.15 11.34
N ILE A 3 1.19 20.73 10.52
CA ILE A 3 0.40 19.53 10.79
C ILE A 3 1.31 18.31 10.68
N PRO A 4 1.38 17.43 11.70
CA PRO A 4 2.21 16.24 11.67
C PRO A 4 1.78 15.29 10.55
N LEU A 5 2.74 14.74 9.80
CA LEU A 5 2.48 13.77 8.73
C LEU A 5 3.41 12.56 8.85
N THR A 6 2.84 11.37 8.87
CA THR A 6 3.56 10.09 8.79
C THR A 6 3.24 9.38 7.49
N LEU A 7 4.28 8.91 6.79
CA LEU A 7 4.17 8.11 5.58
C LEU A 7 4.20 6.62 5.94
N ILE A 8 3.16 5.88 5.56
CA ILE A 8 3.12 4.43 5.64
C ILE A 8 3.52 3.85 4.29
N SER A 9 4.61 3.09 4.26
CA SER A 9 5.15 2.48 3.06
C SER A 9 5.38 0.98 3.23
N GLY A 10 5.71 0.30 2.17
CA GLY A 10 5.98 -1.14 2.13
C GLY A 10 5.40 -1.78 0.89
N TYR A 11 6.01 -2.88 0.46
CA TYR A 11 5.61 -3.57 -0.74
C TYR A 11 4.19 -4.12 -0.66
N LEU A 12 3.70 -4.65 -1.77
CA LEU A 12 2.34 -5.21 -1.88
C LEU A 12 2.13 -6.36 -0.88
N GLY A 13 0.99 -6.37 -0.19
CA GLY A 13 0.61 -7.44 0.75
C GLY A 13 1.33 -7.44 2.11
N THR A 14 2.13 -6.43 2.44
CA THR A 14 2.87 -6.35 3.72
C THR A 14 1.98 -6.05 4.94
N GLY A 15 0.73 -5.57 4.72
CA GLY A 15 -0.23 -5.29 5.79
C GLY A 15 -0.43 -3.81 6.10
N LYS A 16 -0.12 -2.88 5.17
CA LYS A 16 -0.30 -1.43 5.36
C LYS A 16 -1.73 -1.06 5.75
N THR A 17 -2.71 -1.49 4.99
CA THR A 17 -4.13 -1.24 5.27
C THR A 17 -4.57 -1.84 6.61
N THR A 18 -4.04 -3.02 6.99
CA THR A 18 -4.28 -3.63 8.30
C THR A 18 -3.71 -2.77 9.44
N LEU A 19 -2.48 -2.23 9.25
CA LEU A 19 -1.87 -1.32 10.21
C LEU A 19 -2.73 -0.07 10.42
N ILE A 20 -3.20 0.52 9.33
CA ILE A 20 -4.06 1.71 9.35
C ILE A 20 -5.37 1.41 10.08
N ASN A 21 -6.04 0.29 9.77
CA ASN A 21 -7.25 -0.12 10.47
C ASN A 21 -7.03 -0.31 11.97
N ASN A 22 -5.90 -0.89 12.37
CA ASN A 22 -5.56 -1.04 13.77
C ASN A 22 -5.40 0.33 14.48
N LEU A 23 -4.77 1.31 13.83
CA LEU A 23 -4.66 2.67 14.35
C LEU A 23 -6.05 3.30 14.50
N LEU A 24 -6.85 3.29 13.44
CA LEU A 24 -8.15 3.98 13.41
C LEU A 24 -9.15 3.42 14.45
N ARG A 25 -9.01 2.14 14.82
CA ARG A 25 -9.81 1.53 15.88
C ARG A 25 -9.44 1.97 17.29
N THR A 26 -8.21 2.41 17.50
CA THR A 26 -7.66 2.66 18.86
C THR A 26 -7.36 4.13 19.13
N THR A 27 -7.10 4.93 18.08
CA THR A 27 -6.73 6.33 18.23
C THR A 27 -7.88 7.20 18.72
N LYS A 28 -7.55 8.21 19.53
CA LYS A 28 -8.44 9.31 19.90
C LYS A 28 -8.14 10.60 19.14
N LYS A 29 -7.07 10.59 18.33
CA LYS A 29 -6.67 11.73 17.51
C LYS A 29 -7.57 11.86 16.28
N LYS A 30 -7.78 13.08 15.82
CA LYS A 30 -8.40 13.34 14.52
C LYS A 30 -7.39 13.06 13.41
N ILE A 31 -7.51 11.90 12.79
CA ILE A 31 -6.59 11.47 11.73
C ILE A 31 -7.17 11.87 10.37
N ALA A 32 -6.41 12.63 9.60
CA ALA A 32 -6.65 12.74 8.16
C ALA A 32 -5.91 11.60 7.46
N LEU A 33 -6.67 10.73 6.80
CA LEU A 33 -6.13 9.60 6.10
C LEU A 33 -6.14 9.85 4.59
N LEU A 34 -4.96 9.80 3.97
CA LEU A 34 -4.80 9.77 2.52
C LEU A 34 -4.35 8.36 2.12
N VAL A 35 -5.19 7.68 1.37
CA VAL A 35 -4.89 6.36 0.82
C VAL A 35 -4.54 6.50 -0.65
N ASN A 36 -3.37 6.02 -0.99
CA ASN A 36 -2.89 6.01 -2.37
C ASN A 36 -2.98 4.60 -2.94
N ASP A 37 -4.01 4.35 -3.75
CA ASP A 37 -4.15 3.08 -4.45
C ASP A 37 -3.81 3.20 -5.94
N PHE A 38 -3.35 2.09 -6.51
CA PHE A 38 -3.01 1.96 -7.93
C PHE A 38 -4.32 1.69 -8.71
N GLY A 39 -4.83 2.69 -9.46
CA GLY A 39 -6.02 2.55 -10.30
C GLY A 39 -7.04 3.68 -10.13
N ASP A 40 -7.97 3.79 -11.07
CA ASP A 40 -9.01 4.83 -11.12
C ASP A 40 -10.11 4.67 -10.04
N VAL A 41 -9.98 3.67 -9.17
CA VAL A 41 -10.97 3.36 -8.12
C VAL A 41 -10.27 3.17 -6.79
N ASN A 42 -10.66 3.96 -5.78
CA ASN A 42 -10.15 3.88 -4.40
C ASN A 42 -10.65 2.63 -3.68
N ILE A 43 -10.11 1.46 -4.03
CA ILE A 43 -10.53 0.18 -3.45
C ILE A 43 -9.98 0.02 -2.04
N ASP A 44 -8.74 0.47 -1.78
CA ASP A 44 -8.15 0.39 -0.44
C ASP A 44 -8.91 1.27 0.56
N GLU A 45 -9.42 2.43 0.15
CA GLU A 45 -10.29 3.26 1.00
C GLU A 45 -11.57 2.53 1.41
N SER A 46 -12.14 1.72 0.51
CA SER A 46 -13.35 0.95 0.81
C SER A 46 -13.11 -0.22 1.75
N LEU A 47 -11.85 -0.62 1.98
CA LEU A 47 -11.43 -1.66 2.93
C LEU A 47 -11.12 -1.10 4.33
N ILE A 48 -11.19 0.23 4.50
CA ILE A 48 -11.03 0.87 5.80
C ILE A 48 -12.34 0.73 6.57
N GLU A 49 -12.30 -0.06 7.62
CA GLU A 49 -13.48 -0.46 8.40
C GLU A 49 -13.96 0.63 9.40
N ALA A 50 -13.06 1.54 9.79
CA ALA A 50 -13.37 2.57 10.79
C ALA A 50 -13.91 3.84 10.12
N ARG A 51 -15.22 4.01 10.10
CA ARG A 51 -15.88 5.29 9.82
C ARG A 51 -16.27 5.90 11.16
N THR A 52 -15.42 6.74 11.72
CA THR A 52 -15.74 7.52 12.92
C THR A 52 -15.66 9.00 12.58
N ASP A 53 -16.33 9.86 13.38
CA ASP A 53 -16.24 11.33 13.26
C ASP A 53 -14.80 11.87 13.41
N SER A 54 -13.87 10.99 13.78
CA SER A 54 -12.45 11.27 13.95
C SER A 54 -11.62 11.03 12.68
N VAL A 55 -12.20 10.51 11.60
CA VAL A 55 -11.47 10.17 10.36
C VAL A 55 -11.96 11.05 9.23
N LEU A 56 -11.09 11.95 8.76
CA LEU A 56 -11.27 12.67 7.51
C LEU A 56 -10.64 11.82 6.40
N SER A 57 -11.43 10.93 5.79
CA SER A 57 -10.99 10.22 4.58
C SER A 57 -11.14 11.17 3.39
N ILE A 58 -10.03 11.47 2.73
CA ILE A 58 -10.05 12.23 1.49
C ILE A 58 -9.56 11.29 0.39
N ALA A 59 -10.46 10.95 -0.51
CA ALA A 59 -10.13 10.23 -1.72
C ALA A 59 -9.20 11.12 -2.57
N GLY A 60 -7.90 10.88 -2.48
CA GLY A 60 -6.93 11.41 -3.43
C GLY A 60 -6.92 10.49 -4.65
N GLY A 61 -6.98 11.04 -5.85
CA GLY A 61 -6.77 10.28 -7.08
C GLY A 61 -5.44 9.54 -7.08
N CYS A 62 -5.21 8.67 -8.05
CA CYS A 62 -4.02 7.82 -8.13
C CYS A 62 -2.71 8.61 -8.09
N VAL A 63 -2.12 8.77 -6.90
CA VAL A 63 -0.84 9.49 -6.67
C VAL A 63 0.37 8.74 -7.27
N CYS A 64 0.19 7.50 -7.76
CA CYS A 64 1.29 6.67 -8.26
C CYS A 64 1.87 7.10 -9.61
N CYS A 65 1.08 7.76 -10.48
CA CYS A 65 1.51 8.21 -11.81
C CYS A 65 1.71 9.72 -11.91
N SER A 66 1.18 10.50 -10.96
CA SER A 66 1.18 11.96 -10.99
C SER A 66 1.62 12.52 -9.63
N TYR A 67 2.86 12.28 -9.22
CA TYR A 67 3.46 12.76 -7.96
C TYR A 67 3.45 14.30 -7.77
N GLY A 68 2.63 15.04 -8.47
CA GLY A 68 2.68 16.48 -8.43
C GLY A 68 1.39 17.09 -7.92
N ASN A 69 0.41 17.24 -8.78
CA ASN A 69 -0.65 18.21 -8.56
C ASN A 69 -1.77 17.70 -7.64
N GLU A 70 -2.24 16.47 -7.80
CA GLU A 70 -3.38 15.95 -7.02
C GLU A 70 -3.10 15.80 -5.53
N LEU A 71 -1.89 15.29 -5.17
CA LEU A 71 -1.48 15.20 -3.76
C LEU A 71 -1.34 16.60 -3.15
N ILE A 72 -0.77 17.54 -3.91
CA ILE A 72 -0.63 18.95 -3.48
C ILE A 72 -1.99 19.57 -3.26
N GLU A 73 -2.88 19.50 -4.23
CA GLU A 73 -4.24 20.05 -4.15
C GLU A 73 -5.02 19.46 -2.98
N THR A 74 -4.91 18.15 -2.77
CA THR A 74 -5.56 17.47 -1.65
C THR A 74 -5.03 17.97 -0.31
N LEU A 75 -3.72 18.06 -0.14
CA LEU A 75 -3.10 18.55 1.10
C LEU A 75 -3.38 20.03 1.33
N GLU A 76 -3.37 20.88 0.28
CA GLU A 76 -3.73 22.29 0.36
C GLU A 76 -5.20 22.49 0.74
N SER A 77 -6.10 21.65 0.21
CA SER A 77 -7.51 21.70 0.58
C SER A 77 -7.73 21.40 2.07
N MET A 78 -6.93 20.48 2.64
CA MET A 78 -6.96 20.20 4.09
C MET A 78 -6.52 21.40 4.93
N ASN A 79 -5.52 22.14 4.47
CA ASN A 79 -5.03 23.32 5.17
C ASN A 79 -6.06 24.47 5.16
N SER A 80 -6.98 24.46 4.21
CA SER A 80 -8.04 25.47 4.06
C SER A 80 -9.29 25.13 4.88
N ASN A 81 -9.36 23.97 5.52
CA ASN A 81 -10.50 23.55 6.32
C ASN A 81 -10.55 24.28 7.68
N GLU A 82 -11.75 24.58 8.18
CA GLU A 82 -11.95 25.16 9.51
C GLU A 82 -11.46 24.27 10.64
N ILE A 83 -11.46 22.95 10.44
CA ILE A 83 -11.02 21.96 11.43
C ILE A 83 -9.80 21.23 10.88
N LEU A 84 -8.63 21.52 11.45
CA LEU A 84 -7.40 20.82 11.10
C LEU A 84 -7.31 19.44 11.79
N PRO A 85 -6.72 18.43 11.14
CA PRO A 85 -6.45 17.15 11.77
C PRO A 85 -5.31 17.27 12.80
N ASP A 86 -5.33 16.40 13.80
CA ASP A 86 -4.22 16.27 14.76
C ASP A 86 -2.99 15.61 14.11
N HIS A 87 -3.22 14.75 13.10
CA HIS A 87 -2.16 14.04 12.39
C HIS A 87 -2.64 13.60 11.00
N ILE A 88 -1.76 13.66 10.01
CA ILE A 88 -2.00 13.14 8.67
C ILE A 88 -1.27 11.79 8.53
N VAL A 89 -1.98 10.76 8.13
CA VAL A 89 -1.42 9.46 7.76
C VAL A 89 -1.57 9.28 6.25
N LEU A 90 -0.46 9.17 5.55
CA LEU A 90 -0.44 8.95 4.10
C LEU A 90 0.01 7.52 3.81
N GLU A 91 -0.85 6.72 3.18
CA GLU A 91 -0.47 5.38 2.69
C GLU A 91 0.12 5.48 1.28
N ALA A 92 1.37 5.08 1.13
CA ALA A 92 1.99 4.96 -0.18
C ALA A 92 1.53 3.70 -0.91
N SER A 93 1.42 3.76 -2.23
CA SER A 93 1.28 2.56 -3.06
C SER A 93 2.42 1.57 -2.79
N GLY A 94 2.12 0.27 -2.88
CA GLY A 94 3.08 -0.79 -2.56
C GLY A 94 4.36 -0.80 -3.40
N ILE A 95 4.36 -0.11 -4.55
CA ILE A 95 5.52 0.02 -5.43
C ILE A 95 6.13 1.43 -5.40
N ALA A 96 5.55 2.36 -4.66
CA ALA A 96 6.04 3.73 -4.56
C ALA A 96 7.32 3.81 -3.73
N LEU A 97 8.22 4.69 -4.13
CA LEU A 97 9.40 5.03 -3.35
C LEU A 97 9.08 6.20 -2.40
N PRO A 98 9.31 6.05 -1.09
CA PRO A 98 9.06 7.10 -0.11
C PRO A 98 9.66 8.45 -0.47
N SER A 99 10.88 8.47 -1.01
CA SER A 99 11.58 9.70 -1.39
C SER A 99 10.80 10.61 -2.34
N LYS A 100 10.04 10.04 -3.27
CA LYS A 100 9.23 10.84 -4.21
C LYS A 100 8.10 11.58 -3.51
N ILE A 101 7.42 10.89 -2.60
CA ILE A 101 6.34 11.47 -1.81
C ILE A 101 6.90 12.53 -0.86
N ILE A 102 8.04 12.24 -0.19
CA ILE A 102 8.71 13.16 0.73
C ILE A 102 9.12 14.45 0.01
N GLN A 103 9.62 14.36 -1.23
CA GLN A 103 9.93 15.55 -2.04
C GLN A 103 8.72 16.46 -2.20
N THR A 104 7.56 15.91 -2.53
CA THR A 104 6.32 16.68 -2.68
C THR A 104 5.90 17.31 -1.36
N ILE A 105 5.89 16.54 -0.26
CA ILE A 105 5.53 17.02 1.07
C ILE A 105 6.46 18.14 1.54
N SER A 106 7.75 18.05 1.23
CA SER A 106 8.76 19.03 1.66
C SER A 106 8.58 20.45 1.05
N LEU A 107 7.74 20.57 0.04
CA LEU A 107 7.37 21.86 -0.56
C LEU A 107 6.28 22.60 0.22
N MET A 108 5.69 21.96 1.24
CA MET A 108 4.53 22.48 1.98
C MET A 108 4.94 22.90 3.39
N ASP A 109 5.04 24.20 3.61
CA ASP A 109 5.49 24.76 4.92
C ASP A 109 4.50 24.51 6.06
N PHE A 110 3.23 24.23 5.76
CA PHE A 110 2.21 23.91 6.74
C PHE A 110 2.24 22.47 7.24
N LEU A 111 3.08 21.61 6.65
CA LEU A 111 3.27 20.23 7.08
C LEU A 111 4.56 20.05 7.89
N SER A 112 4.51 19.12 8.84
CA SER A 112 5.66 18.64 9.59
C SER A 112 5.83 17.14 9.34
N PHE A 113 6.78 16.78 8.47
CA PHE A 113 7.05 15.38 8.17
C PHE A 113 7.71 14.68 9.35
N TYR A 114 7.07 13.65 9.91
CA TYR A 114 7.55 12.90 11.07
C TYR A 114 8.41 11.70 10.68
N GLY A 115 8.19 11.13 9.50
CA GLY A 115 9.01 10.05 8.97
C GLY A 115 8.21 9.00 8.21
N THR A 116 8.92 7.93 7.83
CA THR A 116 8.38 6.79 7.09
C THR A 116 8.35 5.55 7.98
N VAL A 117 7.15 4.98 8.16
CA VAL A 117 6.95 3.64 8.72
C VAL A 117 6.89 2.66 7.55
N LEU A 118 7.88 1.80 7.46
CA LEU A 118 7.98 0.79 6.41
C LEU A 118 7.55 -0.58 6.92
N LEU A 119 6.54 -1.18 6.30
CA LEU A 119 6.15 -2.55 6.56
C LEU A 119 6.84 -3.51 5.60
N THR A 120 7.36 -4.61 6.15
CA THR A 120 7.90 -5.74 5.39
C THR A 120 7.23 -7.03 5.85
N ASP A 121 7.04 -7.97 4.93
CA ASP A 121 6.51 -9.31 5.22
C ASP A 121 7.69 -10.25 5.53
N ALA A 122 7.78 -10.72 6.77
CA ALA A 122 8.87 -11.59 7.23
C ALA A 122 8.98 -12.86 6.38
N SER A 123 7.85 -13.46 6.00
CA SER A 123 7.80 -14.72 5.26
C SER A 123 8.26 -14.58 3.81
N ARG A 124 8.17 -13.39 3.23
CA ARG A 124 8.50 -13.12 1.82
C ARG A 124 9.78 -12.33 1.62
N LEU A 125 10.28 -11.66 2.65
CA LEU A 125 11.38 -10.70 2.51
C LEU A 125 12.61 -11.28 1.83
N ARG A 126 13.01 -12.51 2.21
CA ARG A 126 14.20 -13.15 1.62
C ARG A 126 14.03 -13.44 0.12
N SER A 127 12.87 -13.92 -0.29
CA SER A 127 12.59 -14.18 -1.72
C SER A 127 12.50 -12.86 -2.48
N GLN A 128 11.85 -11.85 -1.94
CA GLN A 128 11.73 -10.52 -2.55
C GLN A 128 13.09 -9.83 -2.74
N LEU A 129 14.00 -9.93 -1.76
CA LEU A 129 15.35 -9.37 -1.85
C LEU A 129 16.28 -10.10 -2.84
N ASN A 130 15.89 -11.28 -3.31
CA ASN A 130 16.62 -12.06 -4.30
C ASN A 130 15.88 -12.12 -5.66
N ASP A 131 14.74 -11.49 -5.79
CA ASP A 131 13.97 -11.42 -7.03
C ASP A 131 14.64 -10.43 -7.99
N LEU A 132 14.82 -10.84 -9.24
CA LEU A 132 15.53 -10.04 -10.26
C LEU A 132 14.82 -8.73 -10.64
N TYR A 133 13.53 -8.62 -10.37
CA TYR A 133 12.69 -7.50 -10.82
C TYR A 133 12.31 -6.54 -9.70
N ILE A 134 12.11 -7.05 -8.47
CA ILE A 134 11.58 -6.24 -7.37
C ILE A 134 12.61 -5.96 -6.27
N SER A 135 13.75 -6.65 -6.25
CA SER A 135 14.76 -6.53 -5.20
C SER A 135 15.26 -5.10 -5.01
N ASP A 136 15.40 -4.35 -6.10
CA ASP A 136 15.85 -2.96 -6.06
C ASP A 136 14.79 -2.05 -5.42
N THR A 137 13.51 -2.23 -5.80
CA THR A 137 12.40 -1.49 -5.19
C THR A 137 12.30 -1.77 -3.69
N ILE A 138 12.35 -3.05 -3.29
CA ILE A 138 12.33 -3.46 -1.88
C ILE A 138 13.53 -2.88 -1.11
N SER A 139 14.72 -2.95 -1.69
CA SER A 139 15.95 -2.43 -1.08
C SER A 139 15.87 -0.91 -0.89
N LEU A 140 15.43 -0.16 -1.91
CA LEU A 140 15.25 1.29 -1.83
C LEU A 140 14.18 1.68 -0.81
N GLN A 141 13.07 0.95 -0.73
CA GLN A 141 12.07 1.18 0.31
C GLN A 141 12.66 0.96 1.70
N ILE A 142 13.45 -0.13 1.90
CA ILE A 142 14.10 -0.42 3.18
C ILE A 142 15.11 0.68 3.55
N GLU A 143 15.87 1.21 2.63
CA GLU A 143 16.85 2.27 2.88
C GLU A 143 16.20 3.59 3.32
N GLN A 144 14.94 3.82 2.97
CA GLN A 144 14.22 5.08 3.18
C GLN A 144 13.28 5.07 4.40
N HIS A 145 13.42 4.08 5.32
CA HIS A 145 12.61 4.01 6.53
C HIS A 145 13.17 4.84 7.69
N ASP A 146 12.29 5.27 8.58
CA ASP A 146 12.61 5.74 9.93
C ASP A 146 12.26 4.67 10.97
N LEU A 147 11.15 3.95 10.76
CA LEU A 147 10.77 2.75 11.50
C LEU A 147 10.52 1.59 10.53
N LEU A 148 11.21 0.47 10.70
CA LEU A 148 10.94 -0.77 9.97
C LEU A 148 10.08 -1.71 10.84
N VAL A 149 8.94 -2.13 10.30
CA VAL A 149 8.01 -3.06 10.93
C VAL A 149 8.06 -4.38 10.17
N LEU A 150 8.64 -5.41 10.79
CA LEU A 150 8.66 -6.77 10.26
C LEU A 150 7.38 -7.47 10.68
N ASN A 151 6.43 -7.55 9.76
CA ASN A 151 5.10 -8.12 9.97
C ASN A 151 5.04 -9.61 9.60
N LYS A 152 3.98 -10.29 10.02
CA LYS A 152 3.71 -11.71 9.78
C LYS A 152 4.80 -12.62 10.32
N THR A 153 5.37 -12.26 11.46
CA THR A 153 6.45 -13.03 12.09
C THR A 153 6.00 -14.40 12.60
N ASP A 154 4.70 -14.59 12.79
CA ASP A 154 4.02 -15.83 13.13
C ASP A 154 4.06 -16.90 12.03
N LEU A 155 4.30 -16.49 10.79
CA LEU A 155 4.40 -17.40 9.64
C LEU A 155 5.78 -18.06 9.51
N LEU A 156 6.75 -17.66 10.33
CA LEU A 156 8.11 -18.20 10.34
C LEU A 156 8.42 -18.95 11.62
N LYS A 157 9.24 -20.00 11.52
CA LYS A 157 9.88 -20.60 12.67
C LYS A 157 10.96 -19.67 13.21
N GLU A 158 11.35 -19.85 14.48
CA GLU A 158 12.28 -18.94 15.16
C GLU A 158 13.66 -18.86 14.46
N ASP A 159 14.17 -19.96 13.94
CA ASP A 159 15.42 -19.99 13.19
C ASP A 159 15.33 -19.28 11.83
N GLU A 160 14.18 -19.36 11.15
CA GLU A 160 13.92 -18.64 9.89
C GLU A 160 13.77 -17.14 10.14
N LEU A 161 13.06 -16.76 11.20
CA LEU A 161 12.91 -15.36 11.61
C LEU A 161 14.27 -14.76 11.98
N SER A 162 15.10 -15.49 12.73
CA SER A 162 16.47 -15.07 13.05
C SER A 162 17.29 -14.81 11.79
N LYS A 163 17.27 -15.73 10.82
CA LYS A 163 17.95 -15.54 9.52
C LYS A 163 17.41 -14.36 8.71
N CYS A 164 16.11 -14.10 8.80
CA CYS A 164 15.50 -12.94 8.16
C CYS A 164 16.03 -11.62 8.76
N ILE A 165 16.08 -11.53 10.10
CA ILE A 165 16.60 -10.37 10.82
C ILE A 165 18.11 -10.18 10.55
N ASP A 166 18.87 -11.27 10.53
CA ASP A 166 20.30 -11.24 10.18
C ASP A 166 20.54 -10.72 8.77
N THR A 167 19.68 -11.12 7.82
CA THR A 167 19.75 -10.63 6.44
C THR A 167 19.51 -9.13 6.38
N LEU A 168 18.49 -8.63 7.09
CA LEU A 168 18.20 -7.21 7.17
C LEU A 168 19.36 -6.41 7.77
N SER A 169 19.87 -6.84 8.92
CA SER A 169 20.93 -6.12 9.65
C SER A 169 22.27 -6.14 8.91
N LYS A 170 22.55 -7.16 8.10
CA LYS A 170 23.78 -7.26 7.29
C LYS A 170 23.71 -6.43 6.00
N ARG A 171 22.50 -6.31 5.39
CA ARG A 171 22.35 -5.60 4.10
C ARG A 171 22.00 -4.13 4.25
N PHE A 172 21.33 -3.75 5.34
CA PHE A 172 20.75 -2.42 5.49
C PHE A 172 21.10 -1.79 6.84
N LYS A 173 21.22 -0.47 6.87
CA LYS A 173 21.32 0.30 8.10
C LYS A 173 19.93 0.50 8.69
N ILE A 174 19.49 -0.39 9.58
CA ILE A 174 18.19 -0.29 10.23
C ILE A 174 18.26 0.75 11.37
N ARG A 175 17.37 1.74 11.34
CA ARG A 175 17.32 2.83 12.35
C ARG A 175 16.54 2.39 13.58
N LYS A 176 15.30 2.02 13.40
CA LYS A 176 14.41 1.48 14.43
C LYS A 176 13.65 0.28 13.85
N PHE A 177 13.42 -0.73 14.67
CA PHE A 177 12.89 -2.02 14.22
C PHE A 177 11.86 -2.55 15.21
N LEU A 178 10.72 -3.01 14.70
CA LEU A 178 9.69 -3.71 15.44
C LEU A 178 9.31 -5.02 14.74
N LYS A 179 8.99 -6.05 15.54
CA LYS A 179 8.38 -7.30 15.06
C LYS A 179 6.90 -7.28 15.42
N THR A 180 6.06 -7.74 14.50
CA THR A 180 4.63 -7.77 14.75
C THR A 180 3.92 -8.93 14.03
N VAL A 181 2.73 -9.21 14.52
CA VAL A 181 1.74 -10.10 13.92
C VAL A 181 0.50 -9.25 13.64
N ASN A 182 -0.13 -9.48 12.46
CA ASN A 182 -1.29 -8.72 12.03
C ASN A 182 -1.11 -7.19 12.07
N ALA A 183 0.13 -6.74 11.81
CA ALA A 183 0.48 -5.32 11.81
C ALA A 183 0.06 -4.56 13.08
N HIS A 184 0.11 -5.20 14.25
CA HIS A 184 -0.26 -4.58 15.52
C HIS A 184 0.96 -3.91 16.16
N ILE A 185 0.97 -2.58 16.20
CA ILE A 185 1.99 -1.75 16.87
C ILE A 185 1.31 -0.64 17.67
N GLU A 186 2.02 -0.03 18.62
CA GLU A 186 1.49 1.06 19.40
C GLU A 186 1.30 2.33 18.57
N GLU A 187 0.28 3.14 18.87
CA GLU A 187 -0.01 4.42 18.18
C GLU A 187 1.21 5.34 18.13
N LYS A 188 1.93 5.49 19.25
CA LYS A 188 3.14 6.34 19.32
C LYS A 188 4.24 5.91 18.35
N ASP A 189 4.37 4.59 18.09
CA ASP A 189 5.34 4.06 17.15
C ASP A 189 4.85 4.26 15.70
N MET A 190 3.56 4.07 15.45
CA MET A 190 2.99 4.26 14.14
C MET A 190 2.99 5.73 13.70
N LEU A 191 2.65 6.65 14.60
CA LEU A 191 2.65 8.08 14.32
C LEU A 191 4.03 8.73 14.47
N LEU A 192 5.06 7.97 14.91
CA LEU A 192 6.41 8.45 15.15
C LEU A 192 6.46 9.62 16.14
N ASP A 193 5.60 9.60 17.16
CA ASP A 193 5.43 10.68 18.16
C ASP A 193 6.68 10.93 19.03
N PHE A 194 7.81 10.28 18.79
CA PHE A 194 9.01 10.36 19.62
C PHE A 194 10.11 11.27 19.08
N ALA A 195 10.05 11.70 17.84
CA ALA A 195 10.92 12.78 17.32
C ALA A 195 10.46 13.25 15.94
N PRO A 196 10.34 14.57 15.69
CA PRO A 196 10.34 15.05 14.33
C PRO A 196 11.68 14.67 13.72
N SER A 197 11.67 13.99 12.56
CA SER A 197 12.90 13.74 11.81
C SER A 197 13.56 15.10 11.54
N GLU A 198 14.87 15.23 11.81
CA GLU A 198 15.62 16.38 11.33
C GLU A 198 15.27 16.56 9.85
N LYS A 199 14.86 17.79 9.46
CA LYS A 199 14.47 18.14 8.09
C LYS A 199 15.35 17.37 7.13
N VAL A 200 14.74 16.50 6.31
CA VAL A 200 15.47 15.69 5.32
C VAL A 200 16.26 16.68 4.46
N LYS A 201 17.55 16.80 4.76
CA LYS A 201 18.43 17.63 3.97
C LYS A 201 18.47 17.03 2.57
N SER A 202 18.19 17.85 1.58
CA SER A 202 18.09 17.54 0.16
C SER A 202 19.29 16.82 -0.49
N ASP A 203 20.33 16.53 0.28
CA ASP A 203 21.62 16.05 -0.23
C ASP A 203 21.65 14.55 -0.61
N LYS A 204 20.58 13.76 -0.32
CA LYS A 204 20.54 12.32 -0.64
C LYS A 204 19.88 11.96 -1.97
N ILE A 205 19.44 12.92 -2.78
CA ILE A 205 18.57 12.70 -3.95
C ILE A 205 19.34 12.48 -5.27
N LYS A 206 20.64 12.25 -5.24
CA LYS A 206 21.46 12.23 -6.48
C LYS A 206 21.55 10.90 -7.24
N SER A 207 20.89 9.82 -6.88
CA SER A 207 21.09 8.52 -7.55
C SER A 207 19.88 7.87 -8.25
N GLU A 208 18.73 8.54 -8.40
CA GLU A 208 17.48 7.85 -8.82
C GLU A 208 17.06 8.10 -10.29
N LYS A 209 17.88 7.80 -11.25
CA LYS A 209 17.46 7.99 -12.66
C LYS A 209 16.97 6.74 -13.41
N LYS A 210 16.72 5.58 -12.79
CA LYS A 210 16.44 4.36 -13.59
C LYS A 210 15.21 3.49 -13.30
N GLN A 211 14.36 3.73 -12.29
CA GLN A 211 13.41 2.67 -11.88
C GLN A 211 11.91 2.99 -11.77
N ALA A 212 11.40 4.01 -12.42
CA ALA A 212 9.99 4.41 -12.22
C ALA A 212 8.93 3.63 -13.03
N HIS A 213 9.23 2.53 -13.75
CA HIS A 213 8.29 1.94 -14.71
C HIS A 213 8.31 0.41 -14.81
N GLU A 214 8.45 -0.31 -13.71
CA GLU A 214 8.47 -1.79 -13.75
C GLU A 214 7.07 -2.42 -13.66
N PHE A 215 6.05 -1.66 -13.27
CA PHE A 215 4.69 -2.15 -13.13
C PHE A 215 3.72 -1.39 -14.03
N ILE A 216 2.66 -2.08 -14.42
CA ILE A 216 1.50 -1.52 -15.12
C ILE A 216 0.23 -1.89 -14.34
N SER A 217 -0.73 -0.98 -14.27
CA SER A 217 -2.04 -1.24 -13.68
C SER A 217 -3.12 -1.20 -14.74
N SER A 218 -4.14 -2.02 -14.55
CA SER A 218 -5.35 -2.06 -15.35
C SER A 218 -6.55 -1.98 -14.45
N THR A 219 -7.49 -1.08 -14.76
CA THR A 219 -8.80 -1.03 -14.12
C THR A 219 -9.81 -1.70 -15.02
N ILE A 220 -10.39 -2.79 -14.55
CA ILE A 220 -11.32 -3.64 -15.34
C ILE A 220 -12.70 -3.58 -14.70
N LYS A 221 -13.71 -3.27 -15.50
CA LYS A 221 -15.12 -3.26 -15.08
C LYS A 221 -15.85 -4.46 -15.73
N PRO A 222 -16.02 -5.56 -15.00
CA PRO A 222 -16.75 -6.71 -15.50
C PRO A 222 -18.21 -6.34 -15.83
N THR A 223 -18.71 -6.82 -16.94
CA THR A 223 -20.11 -6.58 -17.38
C THR A 223 -21.07 -7.69 -16.96
N GLY A 224 -20.53 -8.83 -16.51
CA GLY A 224 -21.28 -10.01 -16.10
C GLY A 224 -20.87 -10.54 -14.74
N THR A 225 -21.45 -11.67 -14.37
CA THR A 225 -21.10 -12.42 -13.16
C THR A 225 -19.86 -13.28 -13.41
N ILE A 226 -19.07 -13.53 -12.38
CA ILE A 226 -17.79 -14.24 -12.50
C ILE A 226 -17.78 -15.47 -11.61
N ASN A 227 -17.37 -16.61 -12.18
CA ASN A 227 -17.14 -17.79 -11.38
C ASN A 227 -15.91 -17.61 -10.48
N THR A 228 -16.09 -17.76 -9.18
CA THR A 228 -15.06 -17.53 -8.17
C THR A 228 -13.83 -18.42 -8.34
N ASP A 229 -14.02 -19.71 -8.68
CA ASP A 229 -12.91 -20.65 -8.84
C ASP A 229 -12.13 -20.37 -10.12
N ALA A 230 -12.83 -20.02 -11.20
CA ALA A 230 -12.19 -19.63 -12.45
C ALA A 230 -11.38 -18.32 -12.30
N LEU A 231 -11.92 -17.34 -11.56
CA LEU A 231 -11.19 -16.11 -11.23
C LEU A 231 -9.95 -16.40 -10.38
N SER A 232 -10.10 -17.27 -9.39
CA SER A 232 -8.98 -17.69 -8.52
C SER A 232 -7.86 -18.36 -9.34
N THR A 233 -8.21 -19.19 -10.29
CA THR A 233 -7.27 -19.87 -11.19
C THR A 233 -6.58 -18.84 -12.09
N LEU A 234 -7.33 -17.93 -12.68
CA LEU A 234 -6.82 -16.91 -13.59
C LEU A 234 -5.81 -15.97 -12.91
N LEU A 235 -6.11 -15.53 -11.68
CA LEU A 235 -5.22 -14.62 -10.93
C LEU A 235 -3.92 -15.28 -10.48
N ARG A 236 -3.95 -16.59 -10.26
CA ARG A 236 -2.77 -17.38 -9.85
C ARG A 236 -1.94 -17.91 -11.02
N ASP A 237 -2.43 -17.75 -12.23
CA ASP A 237 -1.70 -18.24 -13.41
C ASP A 237 -0.43 -17.40 -13.62
N PRO A 238 0.75 -18.03 -13.51
CA PRO A 238 2.03 -17.32 -13.59
C PRO A 238 2.28 -16.66 -14.94
N ILE A 239 1.55 -17.05 -16.00
CA ILE A 239 1.71 -16.48 -17.33
C ILE A 239 1.35 -14.98 -17.35
N TYR A 240 0.42 -14.54 -16.49
CA TYR A 240 0.00 -13.15 -16.41
C TYR A 240 0.88 -12.29 -15.51
N ASN A 241 1.77 -12.88 -14.73
CA ASN A 241 2.68 -12.16 -13.82
C ASN A 241 1.97 -11.09 -12.99
N ILE A 242 0.81 -11.45 -12.39
CA ILE A 242 0.04 -10.54 -11.55
C ILE A 242 0.68 -10.47 -10.18
N GLU A 243 1.05 -9.27 -9.76
CA GLU A 243 1.62 -8.99 -8.44
C GLU A 243 0.53 -8.61 -7.42
N ARG A 244 -0.57 -8.01 -7.92
CA ARG A 244 -1.69 -7.63 -7.06
C ARG A 244 -2.98 -7.59 -7.87
N ALA A 245 -4.08 -7.98 -7.22
CA ALA A 245 -5.42 -7.65 -7.69
C ALA A 245 -6.30 -7.29 -6.48
N LYS A 246 -7.10 -6.24 -6.63
CA LYS A 246 -8.11 -5.84 -5.65
C LYS A 246 -9.37 -5.41 -6.37
N GLY A 247 -10.52 -5.63 -5.75
CA GLY A 247 -11.77 -5.15 -6.31
C GLY A 247 -13.01 -5.82 -5.78
N PHE A 248 -14.08 -5.61 -6.55
CA PHE A 248 -15.40 -6.16 -6.30
C PHE A 248 -15.88 -6.89 -7.54
N PHE A 249 -16.58 -7.99 -7.34
CA PHE A 249 -17.26 -8.72 -8.41
C PHE A 249 -18.57 -9.32 -7.93
N LYS A 250 -19.43 -9.66 -8.89
CA LYS A 250 -20.64 -10.44 -8.62
C LYS A 250 -20.40 -11.89 -9.03
N ASP A 251 -20.76 -12.81 -8.16
CA ASP A 251 -20.72 -14.23 -8.48
C ASP A 251 -21.94 -14.66 -9.34
N ASN A 252 -21.98 -15.92 -9.73
CA ASN A 252 -23.08 -16.49 -10.54
C ASN A 252 -24.47 -16.45 -9.86
N LYS A 253 -24.53 -16.09 -8.56
CA LYS A 253 -25.79 -15.88 -7.82
C LYS A 253 -26.13 -14.40 -7.69
N GLY A 254 -25.30 -13.52 -8.25
CA GLY A 254 -25.46 -12.06 -8.15
C GLY A 254 -24.99 -11.51 -6.79
N GLU A 255 -24.34 -12.31 -5.95
CA GLU A 255 -23.81 -11.88 -4.66
C GLU A 255 -22.49 -11.12 -4.88
N VAL A 256 -22.28 -10.04 -4.11
CA VAL A 256 -21.08 -9.21 -4.23
C VAL A 256 -19.97 -9.75 -3.34
N PHE A 257 -18.78 -9.87 -3.89
CA PHE A 257 -17.57 -10.29 -3.20
C PHE A 257 -16.46 -9.25 -3.35
N THR A 258 -15.65 -9.11 -2.31
CA THR A 258 -14.34 -8.47 -2.38
C THR A 258 -13.31 -9.49 -2.79
N ILE A 259 -12.29 -9.05 -3.52
CA ILE A 259 -11.12 -9.83 -3.85
C ILE A 259 -9.86 -9.08 -3.50
N GLN A 260 -8.91 -9.76 -2.89
CA GLN A 260 -7.56 -9.28 -2.64
C GLN A 260 -6.56 -10.39 -2.99
N TYR A 261 -5.64 -10.08 -3.88
CA TYR A 261 -4.54 -10.95 -4.27
C TYR A 261 -3.22 -10.21 -4.16
N ASP A 262 -2.21 -10.79 -3.56
CA ASP A 262 -0.91 -10.18 -3.33
C ASP A 262 0.25 -10.94 -4.04
N GLY A 263 -0.09 -11.68 -5.10
CA GLY A 263 0.87 -12.51 -5.85
C GLY A 263 1.09 -13.91 -5.25
N LEU A 264 0.63 -14.18 -4.03
CA LEU A 264 0.67 -15.51 -3.39
C LEU A 264 -0.66 -15.87 -2.73
N THR A 265 -1.13 -14.99 -1.86
CA THR A 265 -2.35 -15.19 -1.09
C THR A 265 -3.53 -14.57 -1.82
N LEU A 266 -4.59 -15.33 -1.96
CA LEU A 266 -5.86 -14.87 -2.51
C LEU A 266 -6.92 -14.94 -1.42
N GLU A 267 -7.54 -13.81 -1.13
CA GLU A 267 -8.65 -13.69 -0.22
C GLU A 267 -9.89 -13.24 -0.98
N ILE A 268 -10.99 -13.98 -0.86
CA ILE A 268 -12.30 -13.64 -1.41
C ILE A 268 -13.30 -13.67 -0.27
N LYS A 269 -13.99 -12.55 -0.03
CA LYS A 269 -14.98 -12.42 1.03
C LYS A 269 -16.27 -11.85 0.48
N LYS A 270 -17.40 -12.41 0.91
CA LYS A 270 -18.71 -11.83 0.65
C LYS A 270 -18.82 -10.48 1.34
N THR A 271 -19.42 -9.51 0.66
CA THR A 271 -19.67 -8.17 1.22
C THR A 271 -21.12 -7.76 1.00
N GLU A 272 -21.65 -7.00 1.93
CA GLU A 272 -22.98 -6.40 1.81
C GLU A 272 -22.97 -5.04 1.10
N ASN A 273 -21.76 -4.53 0.77
CA ASN A 273 -21.62 -3.28 0.04
C ASN A 273 -22.10 -3.45 -1.41
N GLU A 274 -23.15 -2.77 -1.76
CA GLU A 274 -23.64 -2.65 -3.15
C GLU A 274 -22.71 -1.72 -3.95
N LYS A 275 -21.53 -2.24 -4.32
CA LYS A 275 -20.61 -1.54 -5.23
C LYS A 275 -20.65 -2.16 -6.61
N ASP A 276 -20.46 -1.30 -7.61
CA ASP A 276 -20.31 -1.78 -8.99
C ASP A 276 -19.08 -2.67 -9.10
N PRO A 277 -19.17 -3.77 -9.87
CA PRO A 277 -18.02 -4.64 -10.11
C PRO A 277 -16.86 -3.89 -10.73
N VAL A 278 -15.70 -3.95 -10.09
CA VAL A 278 -14.48 -3.33 -10.58
C VAL A 278 -13.26 -4.02 -10.00
N PHE A 279 -12.24 -4.25 -10.82
CA PHE A 279 -10.93 -4.74 -10.41
C PHE A 279 -9.84 -3.74 -10.75
N VAL A 280 -8.88 -3.60 -9.87
CA VAL A 280 -7.56 -3.07 -10.18
C VAL A 280 -6.56 -4.21 -10.14
N VAL A 281 -5.87 -4.42 -11.24
CA VAL A 281 -4.84 -5.46 -11.40
C VAL A 281 -3.50 -4.78 -11.66
N ILE A 282 -2.46 -5.20 -10.94
CA ILE A 282 -1.09 -4.74 -11.12
C ILE A 282 -0.23 -5.91 -11.57
N GLY A 283 0.46 -5.76 -12.66
CA GLY A 283 1.40 -6.74 -13.19
C GLY A 283 2.74 -6.14 -13.56
N LYS A 284 3.76 -6.99 -13.75
CA LYS A 284 5.09 -6.57 -14.21
C LYS A 284 5.02 -6.10 -15.67
N LYS A 285 5.41 -4.86 -15.95
CA LYS A 285 5.24 -4.17 -17.24
C LYS A 285 5.66 -4.97 -18.46
N ASN A 286 6.74 -5.72 -18.38
CA ASN A 286 7.26 -6.48 -19.53
C ASN A 286 6.67 -7.89 -19.66
N PHE A 287 5.83 -8.31 -18.72
CA PHE A 287 5.30 -9.67 -18.64
C PHE A 287 3.77 -9.71 -18.53
N TYR A 288 3.14 -8.67 -17.98
CA TYR A 288 1.69 -8.56 -17.88
C TYR A 288 1.10 -8.11 -19.22
N ASN A 289 0.31 -8.98 -19.84
CA ASN A 289 -0.46 -8.67 -21.04
C ASN A 289 -1.91 -8.37 -20.65
N GLU A 290 -2.23 -7.09 -20.48
CA GLU A 290 -3.57 -6.63 -20.12
C GLU A 290 -4.64 -7.15 -21.06
N LYS A 291 -4.41 -7.04 -22.37
CA LYS A 291 -5.40 -7.44 -23.38
C LYS A 291 -5.75 -8.92 -23.25
N GLU A 292 -4.76 -9.77 -23.15
CA GLU A 292 -4.94 -11.21 -23.00
C GLU A 292 -5.61 -11.56 -21.67
N PHE A 293 -5.22 -10.91 -20.58
CA PHE A 293 -5.83 -11.09 -19.27
C PHE A 293 -7.32 -10.70 -19.29
N VAL A 294 -7.68 -9.54 -19.87
CA VAL A 294 -9.05 -9.06 -19.98
C VAL A 294 -9.88 -10.00 -20.88
N GLU A 295 -9.34 -10.47 -22.00
CA GLU A 295 -10.01 -11.46 -22.87
C GLU A 295 -10.31 -12.75 -22.10
N LYS A 296 -9.39 -13.26 -21.31
CA LYS A 296 -9.60 -14.44 -20.47
C LYS A 296 -10.62 -14.19 -19.34
N LEU A 297 -10.53 -13.04 -18.69
CA LEU A 297 -11.49 -12.64 -17.66
C LEU A 297 -12.91 -12.57 -18.24
N ASN A 298 -13.07 -11.98 -19.43
CA ASN A 298 -14.36 -11.94 -20.14
C ASN A 298 -14.86 -13.36 -20.51
N GLY A 299 -13.96 -14.28 -20.82
CA GLY A 299 -14.30 -15.66 -21.12
C GLY A 299 -14.81 -16.50 -19.94
N ILE A 300 -14.58 -16.03 -18.70
CA ILE A 300 -15.09 -16.67 -17.46
C ILE A 300 -16.31 -15.96 -16.88
N GLN A 301 -16.79 -14.90 -17.54
CA GLN A 301 -18.04 -14.23 -17.19
C GLN A 301 -19.23 -15.01 -17.74
N THR A 302 -20.29 -15.09 -16.96
CA THR A 302 -21.59 -15.59 -17.39
C THR A 302 -22.54 -14.40 -17.56
N GLN A 303 -23.34 -14.45 -18.59
CA GLN A 303 -24.36 -13.42 -18.90
C GLN A 303 -25.47 -13.40 -17.85
#